data_1bbf24f8da162db20ff1ab6efbd76ad1
#
_entry.id   1bbf24f8da162db20ff1ab6efbd76ad1
#
_cell.length_a   1.000
_cell.length_b   1.000
_cell.length_c   1.000
_cell.angle_alpha   90.00
_cell.angle_beta   90.00
_cell.angle_gamma   90.00
#
_symmetry.space_group_name_H-M   'P 1'
#
loop_
_entity.id
_entity.type
_entity.pdbx_description
1 polymer ?
#
loop_
_entity_poly.entity_id
_entity_poly.type
_entity_poly.pdbx_seq_one_letter_code
_entity_poly.pdbx_strand_id
1 'polypeptide(L)'
;MLKKARTYPLLPLIDSIVEKIYEWFNNHRKESSLGSSSQYLTPMVEKTLHTRYKESTILTAKELNSTTLEYYITGSNGSFLVDLGRGTCTCKVFDIDKIPCVHALAAFPGGKDKMHDLCSKYYLKEVWALAYVRTIYPVPSSSEWVIPDDIRSEKVLPPDFTKKRGRLQQTRFPSIGEHRKGKNKQSCQATSHESPEFTTHI
;
A
#
# COMPACT_ATOMS: atom_id res chain seq x y z
N MET A 1 -9.47 3.41 -5.55
CA MET A 1 -10.44 4.48 -5.37
C MET A 1 -10.13 5.74 -6.16
N LEU A 2 -8.89 6.15 -6.36
CA LEU A 2 -8.52 7.33 -7.17
C LEU A 2 -8.65 7.16 -8.70
N LYS A 3 -9.12 6.01 -9.20
CA LYS A 3 -9.22 5.76 -10.65
C LYS A 3 -10.19 6.69 -11.36
N LYS A 4 -11.31 7.05 -10.72
CA LYS A 4 -12.29 7.99 -11.27
C LYS A 4 -11.79 9.44 -11.18
N ALA A 5 -11.13 9.80 -10.09
CA ALA A 5 -10.62 11.16 -9.87
C ALA A 5 -9.61 11.62 -10.94
N ARG A 6 -8.85 10.69 -11.54
CA ARG A 6 -7.88 11.00 -12.63
C ARG A 6 -8.51 11.57 -13.90
N THR A 7 -9.81 11.46 -14.06
CA THR A 7 -10.56 12.01 -15.21
C THR A 7 -11.14 13.39 -14.92
N TYR A 8 -11.00 13.89 -13.68
CA TYR A 8 -11.51 15.18 -13.27
C TYR A 8 -10.59 16.32 -13.74
N PRO A 9 -11.12 17.52 -13.95
CA PRO A 9 -10.33 18.74 -14.03
C PRO A 9 -9.46 18.92 -12.78
N LEU A 10 -8.42 19.74 -12.87
CA LEU A 10 -7.38 19.84 -11.84
C LEU A 10 -7.95 20.17 -10.45
N LEU A 11 -8.82 21.17 -10.34
CA LEU A 11 -9.39 21.58 -9.04
C LEU A 11 -10.25 20.48 -8.40
N PRO A 12 -11.25 19.88 -9.07
CA PRO A 12 -12.00 18.76 -8.52
C PRO A 12 -11.14 17.53 -8.22
N LEU A 13 -10.01 17.34 -8.92
CA LEU A 13 -9.05 16.29 -8.58
C LEU A 13 -8.39 16.55 -7.23
N ILE A 14 -7.92 17.80 -7.01
CA ILE A 14 -7.30 18.20 -5.74
C ILE A 14 -8.31 18.06 -4.60
N ASP A 15 -9.53 18.54 -4.78
CA ASP A 15 -10.60 18.45 -3.77
C ASP A 15 -10.86 16.97 -3.40
N SER A 16 -10.96 16.08 -4.38
CA SER A 16 -11.17 14.66 -4.12
C SER A 16 -9.99 13.98 -3.41
N ILE A 17 -8.77 14.47 -3.62
CA ILE A 17 -7.57 13.98 -2.91
C ILE A 17 -7.60 14.46 -1.46
N VAL A 18 -7.86 15.74 -1.23
CA VAL A 18 -7.96 16.32 0.13
C VAL A 18 -9.08 15.64 0.92
N GLU A 19 -10.24 15.40 0.28
CA GLU A 19 -11.35 14.65 0.87
C GLU A 19 -10.91 13.28 1.36
N LYS A 20 -10.16 12.52 0.56
CA LYS A 20 -9.65 11.22 0.97
C LYS A 20 -8.63 11.30 2.11
N ILE A 21 -7.80 12.32 2.11
CA ILE A 21 -6.80 12.50 3.15
C ILE A 21 -7.49 12.78 4.49
N TYR A 22 -8.47 13.70 4.57
CA TYR A 22 -9.14 13.95 5.84
C TYR A 22 -9.97 12.75 6.32
N GLU A 23 -10.61 11.97 5.41
CA GLU A 23 -11.28 10.73 5.75
C GLU A 23 -10.29 9.72 6.39
N TRP A 24 -9.10 9.54 5.79
CA TRP A 24 -8.06 8.66 6.34
C TRP A 24 -7.60 9.11 7.71
N PHE A 25 -7.32 10.39 7.88
CA PHE A 25 -6.91 10.94 9.17
C PHE A 25 -7.98 10.72 10.24
N ASN A 26 -9.24 10.94 9.90
CA ASN A 26 -10.34 10.71 10.84
C ASN A 26 -10.51 9.22 11.19
N ASN A 27 -10.41 8.33 10.20
CA ASN A 27 -10.53 6.90 10.43
C ASN A 27 -9.39 6.37 11.31
N HIS A 28 -8.15 6.72 11.01
CA HIS A 28 -7.00 6.30 11.82
C HIS A 28 -7.03 6.89 13.24
N ARG A 29 -7.54 8.10 13.41
CA ARG A 29 -7.76 8.70 14.72
C ARG A 29 -8.80 7.91 15.51
N LYS A 30 -9.91 7.50 14.90
CA LYS A 30 -10.91 6.64 15.53
C LYS A 30 -10.31 5.26 15.86
N GLU A 31 -9.62 4.63 14.94
CA GLU A 31 -8.99 3.33 15.15
C GLU A 31 -7.96 3.37 16.29
N SER A 32 -7.15 4.43 16.36
CA SER A 32 -6.18 4.60 17.44
C SER A 32 -6.83 4.78 18.81
N SER A 33 -8.04 5.37 18.86
CA SER A 33 -8.79 5.59 20.10
C SER A 33 -9.59 4.36 20.55
N LEU A 34 -10.09 3.56 19.59
CA LEU A 34 -10.96 2.41 19.85
C LEU A 34 -10.21 1.13 20.24
N GLY A 35 -8.91 1.04 19.97
CA GLY A 35 -8.13 -0.16 20.29
C GLY A 35 -8.08 -0.43 21.78
N SER A 36 -8.13 -1.72 22.16
CA SER A 36 -7.99 -2.19 23.54
C SER A 36 -6.76 -1.59 24.23
N SER A 37 -6.86 -1.22 25.49
CA SER A 37 -5.73 -0.71 26.28
C SER A 37 -4.59 -1.71 26.44
N SER A 38 -4.79 -2.97 26.06
CA SER A 38 -3.76 -4.01 26.06
C SER A 38 -2.92 -4.07 24.76
N GLN A 39 -3.29 -3.31 23.71
CA GLN A 39 -2.56 -3.30 22.46
C GLN A 39 -1.49 -2.20 22.46
N TYR A 40 -0.23 -2.60 22.42
CA TYR A 40 0.92 -1.69 22.38
C TYR A 40 1.24 -1.17 20.99
N LEU A 41 1.02 -2.01 19.96
CA LEU A 41 1.37 -1.71 18.57
C LEU A 41 0.12 -1.44 17.73
N THR A 42 0.34 -0.95 16.52
CA THR A 42 -0.74 -0.76 15.55
C THR A 42 -1.41 -2.10 15.21
N PRO A 43 -2.72 -2.16 14.93
CA PRO A 43 -3.46 -3.41 14.72
C PRO A 43 -2.87 -4.29 13.62
N MET A 44 -2.33 -3.68 12.56
CA MET A 44 -1.68 -4.40 11.48
C MET A 44 -0.41 -5.12 11.93
N VAL A 45 0.43 -4.45 12.74
CA VAL A 45 1.68 -5.01 13.24
C VAL A 45 1.39 -6.13 14.25
N GLU A 46 0.43 -5.95 15.14
CA GLU A 46 -0.03 -6.99 16.06
C GLU A 46 -0.43 -8.27 15.30
N LYS A 47 -1.25 -8.12 14.28
CA LYS A 47 -1.67 -9.25 13.44
C LYS A 47 -0.48 -9.93 12.76
N THR A 48 0.46 -9.15 12.24
CA THR A 48 1.67 -9.66 11.58
C THR A 48 2.55 -10.42 12.58
N LEU A 49 2.75 -9.89 13.78
CA LEU A 49 3.51 -10.56 14.84
C LEU A 49 2.89 -11.88 15.23
N HIS A 50 1.58 -11.92 15.44
CA HIS A 50 0.90 -13.15 15.80
C HIS A 50 1.02 -14.23 14.72
N THR A 51 0.97 -13.85 13.45
CA THR A 51 1.16 -14.78 12.34
C THR A 51 2.59 -15.31 12.31
N ARG A 52 3.58 -14.40 12.35
CA ARG A 52 5.00 -14.77 12.35
C ARG A 52 5.40 -15.58 13.59
N TYR A 53 4.79 -15.31 14.75
CA TYR A 53 5.06 -16.07 15.97
C TYR A 53 4.60 -17.53 15.84
N LYS A 54 3.42 -17.78 15.27
CA LYS A 54 2.96 -19.16 15.01
C LYS A 54 3.92 -19.92 14.11
N GLU A 55 4.44 -19.27 13.07
CA GLU A 55 5.41 -19.85 12.15
C GLU A 55 6.77 -20.06 12.82
N SER A 56 7.16 -19.23 13.79
CA SER A 56 8.45 -19.35 14.48
C SER A 56 8.55 -20.56 15.41
N THR A 57 7.43 -21.09 15.89
CA THR A 57 7.41 -22.21 16.85
C THR A 57 7.95 -23.52 16.30
N ILE A 58 8.01 -23.69 14.98
CA ILE A 58 8.53 -24.87 14.30
C ILE A 58 10.04 -24.77 14.01
N LEU A 59 10.65 -23.61 14.27
CA LEU A 59 12.08 -23.39 14.00
C LEU A 59 12.91 -23.73 15.23
N THR A 60 14.12 -24.21 14.99
CA THR A 60 15.10 -24.50 16.04
C THR A 60 16.11 -23.37 16.13
N ALA A 61 16.23 -22.79 17.31
CA ALA A 61 17.18 -21.71 17.60
C ALA A 61 18.37 -22.27 18.40
N LYS A 62 19.59 -21.93 17.97
CA LYS A 62 20.84 -22.19 18.69
C LYS A 62 21.53 -20.87 18.99
N GLU A 63 21.75 -20.59 20.24
CA GLU A 63 22.51 -19.42 20.67
C GLU A 63 23.98 -19.56 20.27
N LEU A 64 24.52 -18.52 19.64
CA LEU A 64 25.94 -18.43 19.29
C LEU A 64 26.71 -17.54 20.25
N ASN A 65 26.09 -16.43 20.65
CA ASN A 65 26.71 -15.47 21.55
C ASN A 65 25.64 -14.77 22.42
N SER A 66 25.69 -15.03 23.73
CA SER A 66 24.75 -14.46 24.70
C SER A 66 24.98 -12.98 24.96
N THR A 67 26.19 -12.47 24.72
CA THR A 67 26.50 -11.04 24.96
C THR A 67 26.00 -10.16 23.83
N THR A 68 26.15 -10.59 22.58
CA THR A 68 25.69 -9.87 21.38
C THR A 68 24.28 -10.29 20.94
N LEU A 69 23.69 -11.30 21.59
CA LEU A 69 22.38 -11.86 21.27
C LEU A 69 22.29 -12.38 19.81
N GLU A 70 23.33 -13.11 19.41
CA GLU A 70 23.41 -13.73 18.10
C GLU A 70 22.93 -15.19 18.14
N TYR A 71 22.08 -15.55 17.18
CA TYR A 71 21.45 -16.85 17.10
C TYR A 71 21.54 -17.44 15.69
N TYR A 72 21.71 -18.76 15.65
CA TYR A 72 21.61 -19.55 14.42
C TYR A 72 20.29 -20.29 14.40
N ILE A 73 19.45 -19.98 13.40
CA ILE A 73 18.11 -20.53 13.27
C ILE A 73 18.07 -21.52 12.14
N THR A 74 17.59 -22.73 12.43
CA THR A 74 17.45 -23.81 11.45
C THR A 74 15.98 -24.15 11.25
N GLY A 75 15.58 -24.28 9.99
CA GLY A 75 14.24 -24.68 9.58
C GLY A 75 14.26 -25.46 8.26
N SER A 76 13.09 -25.87 7.79
CA SER A 76 12.94 -26.64 6.54
C SER A 76 13.48 -25.89 5.30
N ASN A 77 13.46 -24.56 5.32
CA ASN A 77 13.82 -23.71 4.19
C ASN A 77 15.27 -23.16 4.27
N GLY A 78 16.10 -23.73 5.15
CA GLY A 78 17.48 -23.32 5.31
C GLY A 78 17.82 -22.81 6.71
N SER A 79 18.99 -22.19 6.80
CA SER A 79 19.53 -21.67 8.05
C SER A 79 19.77 -20.18 7.96
N PHE A 80 19.51 -19.46 9.05
CA PHE A 80 19.56 -18.01 9.11
C PHE A 80 20.31 -17.54 10.35
N LEU A 81 21.07 -16.47 10.20
CA LEU A 81 21.75 -15.80 11.30
C LEU A 81 20.91 -14.60 11.73
N VAL A 82 20.67 -14.49 13.03
CA VAL A 82 19.89 -13.40 13.63
C VAL A 82 20.74 -12.71 14.69
N ASP A 83 20.78 -11.39 14.63
CA ASP A 83 21.32 -10.51 15.65
C ASP A 83 20.16 -9.71 16.25
N LEU A 84 19.73 -10.07 17.45
CA LEU A 84 18.62 -9.40 18.14
C LEU A 84 19.03 -8.02 18.68
N GLY A 85 20.30 -7.85 19.04
CA GLY A 85 20.82 -6.58 19.54
C GLY A 85 20.78 -5.48 18.48
N ARG A 86 21.11 -5.81 17.24
CA ARG A 86 21.05 -4.90 16.08
C ARG A 86 19.70 -4.91 15.37
N GLY A 87 18.83 -5.85 15.66
CA GLY A 87 17.57 -6.03 14.97
C GLY A 87 17.73 -6.44 13.50
N THR A 88 18.67 -7.36 13.23
CA THR A 88 18.98 -7.81 11.86
C THR A 88 18.86 -9.31 11.68
N CYS A 89 18.58 -9.74 10.46
CA CYS A 89 18.51 -11.14 10.07
C CYS A 89 18.98 -11.32 8.63
N THR A 90 19.66 -12.43 8.34
CA THR A 90 20.12 -12.74 6.97
C THR A 90 18.99 -12.86 5.96
N CYS A 91 17.73 -13.09 6.40
CA CYS A 91 16.55 -13.04 5.53
C CYS A 91 16.14 -11.63 5.10
N LYS A 92 16.75 -10.58 5.65
CA LYS A 92 16.53 -9.15 5.41
C LYS A 92 15.15 -8.60 5.80
N VAL A 93 14.17 -9.43 6.12
CA VAL A 93 12.82 -8.99 6.49
C VAL A 93 12.83 -8.14 7.76
N PHE A 94 13.60 -8.55 8.78
CA PHE A 94 13.71 -7.78 10.03
C PHE A 94 14.39 -6.43 9.80
N ASP A 95 15.43 -6.40 8.96
CA ASP A 95 16.17 -5.17 8.60
C ASP A 95 15.28 -4.15 7.89
N ILE A 96 14.40 -4.61 6.99
CA ILE A 96 13.57 -3.73 6.14
C ILE A 96 12.30 -3.31 6.86
N ASP A 97 11.54 -4.27 7.37
CA ASP A 97 10.22 -4.02 7.97
C ASP A 97 10.34 -3.34 9.34
N LYS A 98 11.48 -3.49 10.04
CA LYS A 98 11.64 -3.10 11.45
C LYS A 98 10.61 -3.77 12.37
N ILE A 99 10.07 -4.89 11.93
CA ILE A 99 9.20 -5.81 12.65
C ILE A 99 9.92 -7.15 12.65
N PRO A 100 10.05 -7.86 13.79
CA PRO A 100 10.78 -9.12 13.83
C PRO A 100 10.23 -10.12 12.81
N CYS A 101 11.13 -10.76 12.09
CA CYS A 101 10.80 -11.84 11.18
C CYS A 101 10.58 -13.14 11.96
N VAL A 102 10.13 -14.17 11.30
CA VAL A 102 9.92 -15.53 11.87
C VAL A 102 11.18 -16.04 12.58
N HIS A 103 12.36 -15.81 12.00
CA HIS A 103 13.64 -16.25 12.57
C HIS A 103 14.00 -15.45 13.84
N ALA A 104 13.77 -14.13 13.85
CA ALA A 104 14.01 -13.30 15.02
C ALA A 104 13.08 -13.68 16.19
N LEU A 105 11.83 -14.02 15.90
CA LEU A 105 10.89 -14.49 16.92
C LEU A 105 11.26 -15.89 17.44
N ALA A 106 11.80 -16.77 16.62
CA ALA A 106 12.32 -18.07 17.07
C ALA A 106 13.56 -17.93 17.97
N ALA A 107 14.40 -16.92 17.71
CA ALA A 107 15.59 -16.63 18.51
C ALA A 107 15.26 -15.96 19.86
N PHE A 108 14.08 -15.35 19.99
CA PHE A 108 13.79 -14.46 21.10
C PHE A 108 13.39 -15.22 22.38
N PRO A 109 14.18 -15.12 23.47
CA PRO A 109 13.93 -15.89 24.69
C PRO A 109 12.74 -15.34 25.52
N GLY A 110 12.30 -14.10 25.23
CA GLY A 110 11.20 -13.45 25.96
C GLY A 110 9.81 -14.00 25.65
N GLY A 111 9.69 -14.89 24.67
CA GLY A 111 8.43 -15.50 24.28
C GLY A 111 7.41 -14.50 23.73
N LYS A 112 6.14 -14.93 23.70
CA LYS A 112 5.05 -14.15 23.11
C LYS A 112 4.81 -12.80 23.79
N ASP A 113 4.96 -12.75 25.10
CA ASP A 113 4.55 -11.58 25.90
C ASP A 113 5.46 -10.36 25.70
N LYS A 114 6.72 -10.59 25.32
CA LYS A 114 7.73 -9.53 25.10
C LYS A 114 8.12 -9.34 23.62
N MET A 115 7.47 -10.01 22.68
CA MET A 115 7.82 -9.89 21.26
C MET A 115 7.65 -8.46 20.72
N HIS A 116 6.84 -7.63 21.39
CA HIS A 116 6.65 -6.22 21.05
C HIS A 116 7.92 -5.39 21.20
N ASP A 117 8.81 -5.77 22.13
CA ASP A 117 10.04 -5.05 22.42
C ASP A 117 11.04 -5.07 21.23
N LEU A 118 10.91 -6.06 20.34
CA LEU A 118 11.70 -6.17 19.12
C LEU A 118 11.22 -5.25 17.99
N CYS A 119 10.04 -4.66 18.12
CA CYS A 119 9.49 -3.80 17.08
C CYS A 119 10.02 -2.39 17.19
N SER A 120 10.14 -1.72 16.04
CA SER A 120 10.48 -0.30 16.03
C SER A 120 9.43 0.53 16.78
N LYS A 121 9.90 1.53 17.53
CA LYS A 121 9.06 2.49 18.26
C LYS A 121 8.06 3.23 17.38
N TYR A 122 8.33 3.34 16.09
CA TYR A 122 7.39 3.96 15.14
C TYR A 122 6.07 3.20 14.98
N TYR A 123 6.03 1.92 15.36
CA TYR A 123 4.83 1.10 15.33
C TYR A 123 4.01 1.14 16.61
N LEU A 124 4.47 1.87 17.62
CA LEU A 124 3.71 2.07 18.85
C LEU A 124 2.38 2.78 18.54
N LYS A 125 1.32 2.31 19.16
CA LYS A 125 -0.03 2.86 19.01
C LYS A 125 -0.09 4.34 19.34
N GLU A 126 0.66 4.77 20.37
CA GLU A 126 0.74 6.16 20.79
C GLU A 126 1.38 7.06 19.71
N VAL A 127 2.50 6.60 19.13
CA VAL A 127 3.19 7.32 18.05
C VAL A 127 2.30 7.41 16.81
N TRP A 128 1.59 6.32 16.51
CA TRP A 128 0.62 6.29 15.43
C TRP A 128 -0.55 7.26 15.67
N ALA A 129 -1.10 7.31 16.89
CA ALA A 129 -2.14 8.27 17.26
C ALA A 129 -1.68 9.73 17.12
N LEU A 130 -0.44 10.03 17.54
CA LEU A 130 0.16 11.37 17.40
C LEU A 130 0.29 11.80 15.94
N ALA A 131 0.59 10.89 15.03
CA ALA A 131 0.70 11.19 13.61
C ALA A 131 -0.62 11.71 13.01
N TYR A 132 -1.77 11.29 13.55
CA TYR A 132 -3.10 11.67 13.08
C TYR A 132 -3.85 12.63 14.00
N VAL A 133 -3.18 13.22 15.00
CA VAL A 133 -3.83 14.10 15.97
C VAL A 133 -4.35 15.39 15.34
N ARG A 134 -3.64 15.92 14.33
CA ARG A 134 -4.04 17.16 13.67
C ARG A 134 -5.24 16.94 12.75
N THR A 135 -6.16 17.90 12.76
CA THR A 135 -7.31 17.90 11.85
C THR A 135 -6.89 18.48 10.50
N ILE A 136 -7.22 17.78 9.43
CA ILE A 136 -7.11 18.28 8.07
C ILE A 136 -8.49 18.81 7.69
N TYR A 137 -8.55 20.06 7.29
CA TYR A 137 -9.79 20.73 6.90
C TYR A 137 -10.00 20.58 5.39
N PRO A 138 -11.25 20.50 4.94
CA PRO A 138 -11.56 20.57 3.52
C PRO A 138 -11.13 21.93 2.94
N VAL A 139 -10.91 21.94 1.64
CA VAL A 139 -10.61 23.19 0.92
C VAL A 139 -11.85 24.10 1.01
N PRO A 140 -11.72 25.38 1.39
CA PRO A 140 -12.83 26.32 1.41
C PRO A 140 -13.46 26.47 0.02
N SER A 141 -14.74 26.87 -0.03
CA SER A 141 -15.41 27.17 -1.30
C SER A 141 -14.66 28.26 -2.05
N SER A 142 -14.60 28.17 -3.37
CA SER A 142 -13.97 29.19 -4.22
C SER A 142 -14.51 30.62 -4.01
N SER A 143 -15.74 30.73 -3.51
CA SER A 143 -16.34 32.03 -3.13
C SER A 143 -15.70 32.69 -1.90
N GLU A 144 -15.03 31.90 -1.08
CA GLU A 144 -14.36 32.35 0.15
C GLU A 144 -12.88 32.66 -0.06
N TRP A 145 -12.36 32.39 -1.26
CA TRP A 145 -10.94 32.59 -1.53
C TRP A 145 -10.58 34.07 -1.64
N VAL A 146 -9.63 34.49 -0.83
CA VAL A 146 -9.01 35.80 -0.96
C VAL A 146 -7.84 35.66 -1.93
N ILE A 147 -8.07 36.01 -3.19
CA ILE A 147 -7.05 35.94 -4.24
C ILE A 147 -6.31 37.27 -4.29
N PRO A 148 -4.98 37.31 -4.11
CA PRO A 148 -4.18 38.53 -4.27
C PRO A 148 -4.35 39.13 -5.68
N ASP A 149 -4.32 40.47 -5.78
CA ASP A 149 -4.62 41.16 -7.05
C ASP A 149 -3.58 40.90 -8.14
N ASP A 150 -2.35 40.66 -7.78
CA ASP A 150 -1.27 40.24 -8.69
C ASP A 150 -1.61 38.92 -9.38
N ILE A 151 -2.07 37.91 -8.63
CA ILE A 151 -2.48 36.60 -9.16
C ILE A 151 -3.78 36.71 -9.96
N ARG A 152 -4.73 37.55 -9.50
CA ARG A 152 -6.01 37.77 -10.20
C ARG A 152 -5.82 38.43 -11.56
N SER A 153 -4.81 39.28 -11.70
CA SER A 153 -4.49 39.97 -12.96
C SER A 153 -3.70 39.08 -13.93
N GLU A 154 -3.11 38.00 -13.46
CA GLU A 154 -2.30 37.11 -14.26
C GLU A 154 -3.18 36.20 -15.15
N LYS A 155 -3.04 36.39 -16.46
CA LYS A 155 -3.78 35.59 -17.44
C LYS A 155 -3.00 34.32 -17.80
N VAL A 156 -3.27 33.25 -17.09
CA VAL A 156 -2.69 31.94 -17.39
C VAL A 156 -3.35 31.36 -18.64
N LEU A 157 -2.59 31.28 -19.72
CA LEU A 157 -3.03 30.62 -20.94
C LEU A 157 -2.79 29.11 -20.82
N PRO A 158 -3.68 28.26 -21.37
CA PRO A 158 -3.41 26.83 -21.45
C PRO A 158 -2.12 26.58 -22.25
N PRO A 159 -1.32 25.57 -21.90
CA PRO A 159 -0.11 25.26 -22.63
C PRO A 159 -0.43 24.91 -24.09
N ASP A 160 0.43 25.38 -25.01
CA ASP A 160 0.30 25.06 -26.42
C ASP A 160 0.38 23.55 -26.64
N PHE A 161 -0.73 22.97 -27.00
CA PHE A 161 -0.82 21.54 -27.25
C PHE A 161 -0.62 21.25 -28.74
N THR A 162 0.59 20.89 -29.13
CA THR A 162 0.87 20.34 -30.45
C THR A 162 0.54 18.84 -30.45
N LYS A 163 -0.49 18.49 -31.22
CA LYS A 163 -0.89 17.10 -31.40
C LYS A 163 0.25 16.33 -32.08
N LYS A 164 0.98 15.50 -31.33
CA LYS A 164 2.06 14.67 -31.91
C LYS A 164 1.47 13.72 -32.94
N ARG A 165 2.07 13.68 -34.13
CA ARG A 165 1.74 12.66 -35.15
C ARG A 165 2.12 11.30 -34.60
N GLY A 166 1.19 10.37 -34.52
CA GLY A 166 1.40 9.01 -34.06
C GLY A 166 0.15 8.42 -33.43
N ARG A 167 0.17 7.13 -33.26
CA ARG A 167 -0.94 6.40 -32.58
C ARG A 167 -0.95 6.75 -31.10
N LEU A 168 -2.01 7.41 -30.64
CA LEU A 168 -2.19 7.65 -29.21
C LEU A 168 -2.31 6.31 -28.48
N GLN A 169 -1.54 6.15 -27.43
CA GLN A 169 -1.63 4.99 -26.56
C GLN A 169 -2.96 5.03 -25.82
N GLN A 170 -3.86 4.13 -26.16
CA GLN A 170 -5.20 4.06 -25.57
C GLN A 170 -5.21 3.36 -24.20
N THR A 171 -4.18 2.58 -23.89
CA THR A 171 -4.10 1.83 -22.63
C THR A 171 -2.74 2.01 -22.00
N ARG A 172 -2.74 2.15 -20.67
CA ARG A 172 -1.52 2.18 -19.87
C ARG A 172 -0.75 0.86 -20.02
N PHE A 173 0.58 0.93 -20.12
CA PHE A 173 1.41 -0.26 -19.96
C PHE A 173 1.28 -0.78 -18.54
N PRO A 174 1.02 -2.08 -18.31
CA PRO A 174 1.00 -2.65 -16.99
C PRO A 174 2.39 -2.56 -16.35
N SER A 175 2.42 -2.30 -15.05
CA SER A 175 3.65 -2.31 -14.26
C SER A 175 4.18 -3.74 -14.11
N ILE A 176 5.46 -3.89 -13.75
CA ILE A 176 6.07 -5.21 -13.46
C ILE A 176 5.24 -5.87 -12.33
N GLY A 177 4.73 -7.08 -12.58
CA GLY A 177 3.86 -7.82 -11.65
C GLY A 177 2.34 -7.63 -11.85
N GLU A 178 1.92 -6.75 -12.76
CA GLU A 178 0.50 -6.57 -13.08
C GLU A 178 0.06 -7.56 -14.18
N HIS A 179 -0.84 -8.49 -13.86
CA HIS A 179 -1.35 -9.45 -14.83
C HIS A 179 -2.19 -8.75 -15.91
N ARG A 180 -1.87 -8.96 -17.17
CA ARG A 180 -2.71 -8.54 -18.29
C ARG A 180 -4.00 -9.36 -18.26
N LYS A 181 -5.14 -8.70 -18.08
CA LYS A 181 -6.44 -9.34 -18.34
C LYS A 181 -6.48 -9.75 -19.80
N GLY A 182 -6.53 -11.07 -20.07
CA GLY A 182 -6.65 -11.60 -21.43
C GLY A 182 -7.86 -10.97 -22.12
N LYS A 183 -7.65 -10.44 -23.32
CA LYS A 183 -8.76 -10.08 -24.20
C LYS A 183 -9.46 -11.38 -24.60
N ASN A 184 -10.68 -11.59 -24.11
CA ASN A 184 -11.58 -12.59 -24.70
C ASN A 184 -11.72 -12.25 -26.19
N LYS A 185 -11.11 -13.05 -27.05
CA LYS A 185 -11.42 -13.04 -28.49
C LYS A 185 -12.84 -13.58 -28.60
N GLN A 186 -13.83 -12.70 -28.72
CA GLN A 186 -15.09 -13.07 -29.31
C GLN A 186 -14.79 -13.46 -30.76
N SER A 187 -14.94 -14.76 -31.06
CA SER A 187 -14.92 -15.26 -32.43
C SER A 187 -16.10 -14.66 -33.14
N CYS A 188 -15.84 -13.81 -34.14
CA CYS A 188 -16.86 -13.41 -35.10
C CYS A 188 -17.25 -14.67 -35.89
N GLN A 189 -18.43 -15.22 -35.62
CA GLN A 189 -19.07 -16.16 -36.50
C GLN A 189 -19.47 -15.39 -37.76
N ALA A 190 -18.87 -15.77 -38.87
CA ALA A 190 -19.25 -15.29 -40.18
C ALA A 190 -20.64 -15.90 -40.50
N THR A 191 -21.67 -15.06 -40.53
CA THR A 191 -22.95 -15.39 -41.11
C THR A 191 -22.80 -15.40 -42.63
N SER A 192 -22.87 -16.60 -43.22
CA SER A 192 -22.98 -16.81 -44.64
C SER A 192 -24.34 -16.24 -45.11
N HIS A 193 -24.32 -15.14 -45.85
CA HIS A 193 -25.46 -14.65 -46.59
C HIS A 193 -25.64 -15.54 -47.84
N GLU A 194 -26.72 -16.32 -47.82
CA GLU A 194 -27.28 -16.94 -49.02
C GLU A 194 -27.88 -15.84 -49.90
N SER A 195 -27.50 -15.85 -51.20
CA SER A 195 -28.04 -14.97 -52.23
C SER A 195 -29.42 -15.52 -52.68
N PRO A 196 -30.44 -14.70 -52.91
CA PRO A 196 -31.70 -15.18 -53.47
C PRO A 196 -31.56 -15.39 -54.97
N GLU A 197 -31.93 -16.59 -55.45
CA GLU A 197 -32.10 -16.92 -56.88
C GLU A 197 -33.24 -16.12 -57.48
N PHE A 198 -32.95 -15.42 -58.57
CA PHE A 198 -33.90 -14.79 -59.42
C PHE A 198 -34.50 -15.86 -60.38
N THR A 199 -35.76 -16.22 -60.18
CA THR A 199 -36.51 -17.04 -61.12
C THR A 199 -37.22 -16.13 -62.14
N THR A 200 -36.79 -16.17 -63.39
CA THR A 200 -37.47 -15.57 -64.56
C THR A 200 -38.56 -16.50 -65.03
N HIS A 201 -39.80 -16.06 -65.01
CA HIS A 201 -40.90 -16.65 -65.78
C HIS A 201 -41.24 -15.77 -66.97
N ILE A 202 -41.23 -16.39 -68.16
CA ILE A 202 -41.76 -15.95 -69.46
C ILE A 202 -43.26 -16.01 -69.38
#